data_ddfdbae4c11d85f206e6a5fb110a0134
#
_entry.id   ddfdbae4c11d85f206e6a5fb110a0134
#
_cell.length_a   1.000
_cell.length_b   1.000
_cell.length_c   1.000
_cell.angle_alpha   90.00
_cell.angle_beta   90.00
_cell.angle_gamma   90.00
#
_symmetry.space_group_name_H-M   'P 1'
#
loop_
_entity.id
_entity.type
_entity.pdbx_description
1 polymer ?
#
loop_
_entity_poly.entity_id
_entity_poly.type
_entity_poly.pdbx_seq_one_letter_code
_entity_poly.pdbx_strand_id
1 'polypeptide(L)'
;MILHITSHNFSQEVEQSTEPVLLDFWASWCMPCRRMGTVLESFAASHPQARIGKINVDEEPELAARFGVMSIPSLFVLHNGRVIRQAVGLQSTQQLEDLLS
;
A
#
# COMPACT_ATOMS: atom_id res chain seq x y z
N MET A 1 2.90 -4.62 10.37
CA MET A 1 1.69 -3.89 10.80
C MET A 1 0.95 -3.35 9.59
N ILE A 2 -0.34 -3.66 9.51
CA ILE A 2 -1.18 -3.18 8.40
C ILE A 2 -2.17 -2.16 8.93
N LEU A 3 -2.16 -0.96 8.34
CA LEU A 3 -3.01 0.15 8.73
C LEU A 3 -4.04 0.42 7.65
N HIS A 4 -5.24 0.83 8.04
CA HIS A 4 -6.20 1.39 7.11
C HIS A 4 -5.92 2.88 6.97
N ILE A 5 -5.62 3.30 5.75
CA ILE A 5 -5.26 4.69 5.46
C ILE A 5 -6.45 5.39 4.81
N THR A 6 -6.80 6.53 5.37
CA THR A 6 -7.86 7.40 4.88
C THR A 6 -7.32 8.81 4.73
N SER A 7 -8.14 9.70 4.17
CA SER A 7 -7.75 11.11 4.07
C SER A 7 -7.51 11.74 5.45
N HIS A 8 -8.11 11.16 6.50
CA HIS A 8 -7.96 11.68 7.87
C HIS A 8 -6.61 11.35 8.49
N ASN A 9 -6.02 10.22 8.16
CA ASN A 9 -4.77 9.80 8.79
C ASN A 9 -3.58 9.74 7.84
N PHE A 10 -3.80 10.07 6.57
CA PHE A 10 -2.74 9.97 5.55
C PHE A 10 -1.51 10.80 5.92
N SER A 11 -1.70 12.02 6.32
CA SER A 11 -0.58 12.90 6.68
C SER A 11 0.22 12.31 7.84
N GLN A 12 -0.46 11.94 8.91
CA GLN A 12 0.21 11.44 10.11
C GLN A 12 0.89 10.08 9.89
N GLU A 13 0.17 9.16 9.26
CA GLU A 13 0.64 7.77 9.15
C GLU A 13 1.59 7.55 7.97
N VAL A 14 1.49 8.35 6.94
CA VAL A 14 2.24 8.16 5.70
C VAL A 14 3.26 9.27 5.49
N GLU A 15 2.80 10.52 5.40
CA GLU A 15 3.70 11.63 5.06
C GLU A 15 4.71 11.94 6.16
N GLN A 16 4.31 11.79 7.41
CA GLN A 16 5.18 12.09 8.55
C GLN A 16 6.00 10.88 9.01
N SER A 17 5.82 9.75 8.36
CA SER A 17 6.59 8.56 8.70
C SER A 17 8.06 8.75 8.32
N THR A 18 8.96 8.43 9.25
CA THR A 18 10.39 8.44 8.98
C THR A 18 10.86 7.14 8.35
N GLU A 19 9.99 6.12 8.36
CA GLU A 19 10.28 4.82 7.76
C GLU A 19 9.55 4.70 6.42
N PRO A 20 10.06 3.90 5.49
CA PRO A 20 9.33 3.65 4.24
C PRO A 20 7.96 3.05 4.53
N VAL A 21 6.97 3.45 3.74
CA VAL A 21 5.59 2.96 3.85
C VAL A 21 5.20 2.31 2.55
N LEU A 22 4.70 1.08 2.63
CA LEU A 22 4.14 0.39 1.47
C LEU A 22 2.63 0.62 1.45
N LEU A 23 2.14 1.27 0.39
CA LEU A 23 0.72 1.54 0.21
C LEU A 23 0.13 0.57 -0.80
N ASP A 24 -1.04 0.01 -0.47
CA ASP A 24 -1.79 -0.88 -1.34
C ASP A 24 -3.16 -0.26 -1.64
N PHE A 25 -3.37 0.17 -2.88
CA PHE A 25 -4.67 0.67 -3.35
C PHE A 25 -5.49 -0.50 -3.82
N TRP A 26 -6.67 -0.68 -3.24
CA TRP A 26 -7.50 -1.87 -3.45
C TRP A 26 -8.98 -1.55 -3.44
N ALA A 27 -9.80 -2.52 -3.85
CA ALA A 27 -11.26 -2.44 -3.73
C ALA A 27 -11.80 -3.81 -3.36
N SER A 28 -12.95 -3.83 -2.68
CA SER A 28 -13.55 -5.07 -2.20
C SER A 28 -14.03 -5.99 -3.33
N TRP A 29 -14.39 -5.43 -4.47
CA TRP A 29 -14.88 -6.19 -5.63
C TRP A 29 -13.76 -6.73 -6.52
N CYS A 30 -12.53 -6.42 -6.20
CA CYS A 30 -11.37 -6.74 -7.03
C CYS A 30 -10.73 -8.05 -6.56
N MET A 31 -10.81 -9.10 -7.38
CA MET A 31 -10.26 -10.42 -7.02
C MET A 31 -8.74 -10.41 -6.83
N PRO A 32 -7.95 -9.82 -7.74
CA PRO A 32 -6.49 -9.76 -7.51
C PRO A 32 -6.14 -8.97 -6.24
N CYS A 33 -6.95 -7.96 -5.90
CA CYS A 33 -6.75 -7.19 -4.67
C CYS A 33 -6.91 -8.07 -3.43
N ARG A 34 -7.88 -8.98 -3.47
CA ARG A 34 -8.12 -9.89 -2.35
C ARG A 34 -6.96 -10.85 -2.16
N ARG A 35 -6.39 -11.34 -3.26
CA ARG A 35 -5.19 -12.18 -3.21
C ARG A 35 -4.00 -11.38 -2.69
N MET A 36 -3.87 -10.12 -3.12
CA MET A 36 -2.81 -9.26 -2.65
C MET A 36 -2.94 -9.04 -1.13
N GLY A 37 -4.17 -8.89 -0.63
CA GLY A 37 -4.41 -8.77 0.80
C GLY A 37 -3.89 -9.95 1.58
N THR A 38 -4.10 -11.17 1.08
CA THR A 38 -3.60 -12.38 1.72
C THR A 38 -2.06 -12.41 1.73
N VAL A 39 -1.45 -12.01 0.62
CA VAL A 39 0.02 -11.94 0.53
C VAL A 39 0.56 -10.90 1.53
N LEU A 40 -0.11 -9.74 1.61
CA LEU A 40 0.31 -8.69 2.55
C LEU A 40 0.22 -9.13 4.00
N GLU A 41 -0.84 -9.88 4.36
CA GLU A 41 -0.98 -10.39 5.72
C GLU A 41 0.14 -11.36 6.07
N SER A 42 0.47 -12.26 5.15
CA SER A 42 1.58 -13.19 5.33
C SER A 42 2.91 -12.45 5.42
N PHE A 43 3.10 -11.46 4.55
CA PHE A 43 4.31 -10.64 4.55
C PHE A 43 4.46 -9.88 5.87
N ALA A 44 3.38 -9.27 6.35
CA ALA A 44 3.40 -8.52 7.60
C ALA A 44 3.74 -9.41 8.79
N ALA A 45 3.26 -10.66 8.78
CA ALA A 45 3.54 -11.61 9.85
C ALA A 45 5.02 -11.95 9.93
N SER A 46 5.71 -12.06 8.79
CA SER A 46 7.14 -12.36 8.75
C SER A 46 8.03 -11.11 8.75
N HIS A 47 7.44 -9.93 8.59
CA HIS A 47 8.15 -8.65 8.59
C HIS A 47 7.43 -7.67 9.51
N PRO A 48 7.45 -7.91 10.84
CA PRO A 48 6.64 -7.10 11.76
C PRO A 48 7.03 -5.64 11.81
N GLN A 49 8.23 -5.29 11.39
CA GLN A 49 8.68 -3.90 11.34
C GLN A 49 8.22 -3.18 10.08
N ALA A 50 7.73 -3.90 9.07
CA ALA A 50 7.28 -3.28 7.82
C ALA A 50 6.01 -2.46 8.05
N ARG A 51 6.00 -1.22 7.54
CA ARG A 51 4.85 -0.34 7.67
C ARG A 51 4.03 -0.42 6.39
N ILE A 52 2.81 -0.94 6.52
CA ILE A 52 1.94 -1.20 5.37
C ILE A 52 0.64 -0.44 5.58
N GLY A 53 0.20 0.29 4.55
CA GLY A 53 -1.06 1.00 4.57
C GLY A 53 -1.95 0.53 3.44
N LYS A 54 -3.22 0.28 3.71
CA LYS A 54 -4.20 -0.11 2.70
C LYS A 54 -5.17 1.05 2.48
N ILE A 55 -5.40 1.39 1.21
CA ILE A 55 -6.29 2.47 0.82
C ILE A 55 -7.39 1.90 -0.08
N ASN A 56 -8.63 1.98 0.37
CA ASN A 56 -9.78 1.55 -0.42
C ASN A 56 -10.12 2.66 -1.41
N VAL A 57 -10.00 2.39 -2.72
CA VAL A 57 -10.18 3.41 -3.75
C VAL A 57 -11.62 3.93 -3.82
N ASP A 58 -12.59 3.09 -3.43
CA ASP A 58 -14.00 3.51 -3.45
C ASP A 58 -14.30 4.47 -2.32
N GLU A 59 -13.65 4.30 -1.17
CA GLU A 59 -13.82 5.16 -0.01
C GLU A 59 -12.94 6.41 -0.08
N GLU A 60 -11.80 6.31 -0.77
CA GLU A 60 -10.82 7.39 -0.84
C GLU A 60 -10.50 7.74 -2.29
N PRO A 61 -11.49 8.22 -3.05
CA PRO A 61 -11.27 8.51 -4.47
C PRO A 61 -10.26 9.63 -4.71
N GLU A 62 -10.17 10.59 -3.78
CA GLU A 62 -9.22 11.70 -3.93
C GLU A 62 -7.79 11.23 -3.76
N LEU A 63 -7.53 10.32 -2.82
CA LEU A 63 -6.20 9.74 -2.66
C LEU A 63 -5.83 8.91 -3.89
N ALA A 64 -6.77 8.11 -4.40
CA ALA A 64 -6.53 7.32 -5.61
C ALA A 64 -6.18 8.23 -6.79
N ALA A 65 -6.90 9.34 -6.95
CA ALA A 65 -6.62 10.31 -8.02
C ALA A 65 -5.27 10.97 -7.83
N ARG A 66 -4.93 11.31 -6.60
CA ARG A 66 -3.65 11.96 -6.28
C ARG A 66 -2.47 11.08 -6.69
N PHE A 67 -2.58 9.77 -6.52
CA PHE A 67 -1.53 8.83 -6.91
C PHE A 67 -1.65 8.35 -8.35
N GLY A 68 -2.64 8.82 -9.08
CA GLY A 68 -2.84 8.43 -10.48
C GLY A 68 -3.17 6.96 -10.65
N VAL A 69 -3.90 6.37 -9.70
CA VAL A 69 -4.25 4.96 -9.73
C VAL A 69 -5.26 4.71 -10.84
N MET A 70 -4.89 3.87 -11.82
CA MET A 70 -5.74 3.54 -12.94
C MET A 70 -6.14 2.07 -12.96
N SER A 71 -5.36 1.23 -12.30
CA SER A 71 -5.68 -0.20 -12.16
C SER A 71 -5.28 -0.64 -10.76
N ILE A 72 -5.98 -1.66 -10.25
CA ILE A 72 -5.75 -2.17 -8.90
C ILE A 72 -5.53 -3.68 -8.93
N PRO A 73 -4.75 -4.23 -8.00
CA PRO A 73 -4.05 -3.50 -6.94
C PRO A 73 -2.88 -2.68 -7.50
N SER A 74 -2.66 -1.52 -6.90
CA SER A 74 -1.50 -0.68 -7.19
C SER A 74 -0.74 -0.47 -5.89
N LEU A 75 0.56 -0.71 -5.92
CA LEU A 75 1.40 -0.58 -4.75
C LEU A 75 2.43 0.52 -4.95
N PHE A 76 2.62 1.29 -3.90
CA PHE A 76 3.58 2.40 -3.89
C PHE A 76 4.42 2.31 -2.63
N VAL A 77 5.72 2.58 -2.75
CA VAL A 77 6.56 2.75 -1.58
C VAL A 77 6.88 4.23 -1.47
N LEU A 78 6.54 4.80 -0.32
CA LEU A 78 6.86 6.19 -0.01
C LEU A 78 7.92 6.25 1.05
N HIS A 79 8.83 7.20 0.91
CA HIS A 79 9.81 7.51 1.94
C HIS A 79 9.88 9.03 2.08
N ASN A 80 9.69 9.52 3.29
CA ASN A 80 9.63 10.95 3.58
C ASN A 80 8.60 11.67 2.70
N GLY A 81 7.44 11.04 2.51
CA GLY A 81 6.34 11.60 1.73
C GLY A 81 6.50 11.54 0.22
N ARG A 82 7.54 10.89 -0.27
CA ARG A 82 7.81 10.79 -1.71
C ARG A 82 7.70 9.35 -2.20
N VAL A 83 7.09 9.19 -3.36
CA VAL A 83 7.04 7.88 -4.02
C VAL A 83 8.44 7.54 -4.53
N ILE A 84 8.99 6.43 -4.04
CA ILE A 84 10.30 5.96 -4.47
C ILE A 84 10.22 4.71 -5.34
N ARG A 85 9.13 3.94 -5.23
CA ARG A 85 8.90 2.75 -6.07
C ARG A 85 7.42 2.53 -6.24
N GLN A 86 7.06 1.84 -7.33
CA GLN A 86 5.66 1.44 -7.53
C GLN A 86 5.59 0.14 -8.32
N ALA A 87 4.49 -0.57 -8.14
CA ALA A 87 4.21 -1.81 -8.86
C ALA A 87 2.70 -1.93 -9.05
N VAL A 88 2.28 -2.49 -10.18
CA VAL A 88 0.87 -2.69 -10.49
C VAL A 88 0.60 -4.17 -10.60
N GLY A 89 -0.52 -4.60 -10.03
CA GLY A 89 -0.93 -5.99 -10.06
C GLY A 89 -0.43 -6.78 -8.87
N LEU A 90 -0.78 -8.04 -8.85
CA LEU A 90 -0.43 -8.96 -7.76
C LEU A 90 1.09 -9.11 -7.65
N GLN A 91 1.60 -8.97 -6.43
CA GLN A 91 3.03 -9.10 -6.12
C GLN A 91 3.24 -10.28 -5.17
N SER A 92 4.35 -10.97 -5.35
CA SER A 92 4.78 -12.03 -4.43
C SER A 92 5.47 -11.42 -3.21
N THR A 93 5.68 -12.25 -2.18
CA THR A 93 6.44 -11.80 -1.00
C THR A 93 7.85 -11.39 -1.37
N GLN A 94 8.47 -12.09 -2.32
CA GLN A 94 9.81 -11.72 -2.79
C GLN A 94 9.80 -10.35 -3.47
N GLN A 95 8.77 -10.09 -4.28
CA GLN A 95 8.65 -8.80 -4.94
C GLN A 95 8.41 -7.68 -3.93
N LEU A 96 7.66 -7.97 -2.85
CA LEU A 96 7.46 -7.00 -1.77
C LEU A 96 8.78 -6.71 -1.04
N GLU A 97 9.58 -7.73 -0.79
CA GLU A 97 10.90 -7.54 -0.20
C GLU A 97 11.78 -6.64 -1.09
N ASP A 98 11.73 -6.88 -2.41
CA ASP A 98 12.49 -6.09 -3.36
C ASP A 98 12.03 -4.64 -3.36
N LEU A 99 10.71 -4.41 -3.27
CA LEU A 99 10.16 -3.05 -3.22
C LEU A 99 10.64 -2.28 -2.00
N LEU A 100 10.80 -2.98 -0.87
CA LEU A 100 11.17 -2.36 0.40
C LEU A 100 12.67 -2.41 0.70
N SER A 101 13.43 -3.00 -0.16
CA SER A 101 14.89 -3.12 0.04
C SER A 101 15.66 -1.83 -0.28
#